data_76a8852bd3988c46a8a955241aa5967f
#
_entry.id   76a8852bd3988c46a8a955241aa5967f
#
_cell.length_a   1.000
_cell.length_b   1.000
_cell.length_c   1.000
_cell.angle_alpha   90.00
_cell.angle_beta   90.00
_cell.angle_gamma   90.00
#
_symmetry.space_group_name_H-M   'P 1'
#
loop_
_entity.id
_entity.type
_entity.pdbx_description
1 polymer ?
#
loop_
_entity_poly.entity_id
_entity_poly.type
_entity_poly.pdbx_seq_one_letter_code
_entity_poly.pdbx_strand_id
1 'polypeptide(L)'
;MKNVKKISSKNQKYCKMCNVNNIKKYYRKIDFMSNRKYTINKAAGQHINFNHRLNIEKSWNGYINALAPISIKKFASIMGLSFESCRRELKRGFIGETIMLKGKRIYPEYSAQKAQNNIDDGNMEKGARMKLKIHIAERFKNLIINEKRSPYDARMIIIEEYHAEEIPCLRTFYNHIDYGDIGVLRGDTPYHPGRERRKRKPLQYAKVLPNRRRISERPVEANKPTEQGHLEIDTVVSCKDGKGGLLTVVDKFTKHLIVEKLDAITQECIIKAIKRMIRRGVLNDRIIQTVTTDNGCEFSHFEELEKLFKAKVYYTHAYASYEKGAIENANRLVRRWYKKGTDFNKVPRKDILALEGFINSIHRKSLNGMTSKAYCKKIAN
;
A
#
# COMPACT_ATOMS: atom_id res chain seq x y z
N MET A 1 -21.10 -4.55 -51.37
CA MET A 1 -22.21 -4.59 -50.40
C MET A 1 -22.18 -5.85 -49.52
N LYS A 2 -21.05 -6.24 -48.89
CA LYS A 2 -20.97 -7.46 -48.02
C LYS A 2 -20.28 -7.24 -46.64
N ASN A 3 -19.94 -6.02 -46.26
CA ASN A 3 -19.21 -5.76 -45.00
C ASN A 3 -20.01 -5.01 -43.92
N VAL A 4 -21.31 -4.71 -44.11
CA VAL A 4 -22.11 -3.97 -43.14
C VAL A 4 -22.88 -4.88 -42.15
N LYS A 5 -23.01 -6.19 -42.46
CA LYS A 5 -23.83 -7.11 -41.63
C LYS A 5 -23.11 -7.77 -40.43
N LYS A 6 -21.77 -7.65 -40.30
CA LYS A 6 -21.03 -8.30 -39.19
C LYS A 6 -20.90 -7.48 -37.90
N ILE A 7 -21.24 -6.20 -37.95
CA ILE A 7 -21.19 -5.31 -36.73
C ILE A 7 -22.47 -5.40 -35.90
N SER A 8 -23.59 -5.82 -36.52
CA SER A 8 -24.91 -5.87 -35.86
C SER A 8 -25.06 -6.99 -34.81
N SER A 9 -24.35 -8.12 -34.92
CA SER A 9 -24.56 -9.26 -34.03
C SER A 9 -23.84 -9.17 -32.68
N LYS A 10 -22.76 -8.38 -32.57
CA LYS A 10 -22.08 -8.14 -31.29
C LYS A 10 -22.85 -7.13 -30.39
N ASN A 11 -23.57 -6.19 -30.99
CA ASN A 11 -24.32 -5.19 -30.23
C ASN A 11 -25.64 -5.71 -29.65
N GLN A 12 -26.21 -6.79 -30.16
CA GLN A 12 -27.46 -7.37 -29.63
C GLN A 12 -27.23 -8.25 -28.37
N LYS A 13 -26.03 -8.77 -28.13
CA LYS A 13 -25.71 -9.52 -26.91
C LYS A 13 -25.58 -8.64 -25.66
N TYR A 14 -25.31 -7.34 -25.82
CA TYR A 14 -25.16 -6.40 -24.70
C TYR A 14 -26.48 -5.84 -24.17
N CYS A 15 -27.58 -5.97 -24.89
CA CYS A 15 -28.87 -5.37 -24.51
C CYS A 15 -29.72 -6.18 -23.52
N LYS A 16 -29.39 -7.45 -23.23
CA LYS A 16 -30.20 -8.35 -22.37
C LYS A 16 -29.72 -8.48 -20.91
N MET A 17 -28.61 -7.87 -20.50
CA MET A 17 -28.07 -7.99 -19.13
C MET A 17 -28.24 -6.76 -18.22
N CYS A 18 -28.98 -5.75 -18.63
CA CYS A 18 -29.12 -4.54 -17.82
C CYS A 18 -30.40 -4.55 -16.96
N ASN A 19 -30.33 -5.26 -15.85
CA ASN A 19 -31.31 -5.06 -14.77
C ASN A 19 -30.96 -3.75 -14.04
N VAL A 20 -31.87 -2.78 -14.03
CA VAL A 20 -31.69 -1.40 -13.52
C VAL A 20 -31.18 -1.37 -12.05
N ASN A 21 -31.52 -2.39 -11.26
CA ASN A 21 -31.08 -2.50 -9.87
C ASN A 21 -29.60 -2.90 -9.73
N ASN A 22 -29.04 -3.65 -10.68
CA ASN A 22 -27.62 -3.98 -10.73
C ASN A 22 -26.79 -2.77 -11.17
N ILE A 23 -27.33 -1.92 -12.05
CA ILE A 23 -26.68 -0.68 -12.49
C ILE A 23 -26.57 0.30 -11.32
N LYS A 24 -27.60 0.48 -10.47
CA LYS A 24 -27.53 1.34 -9.28
C LYS A 24 -26.53 0.82 -8.23
N LYS A 25 -26.38 -0.49 -8.08
CA LYS A 25 -25.41 -1.12 -7.18
C LYS A 25 -23.97 -0.98 -7.71
N TYR A 26 -23.81 -1.01 -9.04
CA TYR A 26 -22.55 -0.76 -9.74
C TYR A 26 -22.14 0.71 -9.67
N TYR A 27 -23.10 1.67 -9.83
CA TYR A 27 -22.85 3.10 -9.64
C TYR A 27 -22.37 3.43 -8.22
N ARG A 28 -22.93 2.81 -7.16
CA ARG A 28 -22.43 2.94 -5.78
C ARG A 28 -21.03 2.36 -5.61
N LYS A 29 -20.67 1.35 -6.39
CA LYS A 29 -19.32 0.73 -6.36
C LYS A 29 -18.30 1.58 -7.14
N ILE A 30 -18.74 2.26 -8.21
CA ILE A 30 -17.92 3.21 -8.99
C ILE A 30 -17.74 4.53 -8.23
N ASP A 31 -18.74 5.05 -7.53
CA ASP A 31 -18.56 6.20 -6.62
C ASP A 31 -17.63 5.87 -5.45
N PHE A 32 -17.54 4.60 -5.04
CA PHE A 32 -16.52 4.12 -4.08
C PHE A 32 -15.13 3.96 -4.72
N MET A 33 -15.07 3.76 -6.04
CA MET A 33 -13.83 3.76 -6.86
C MET A 33 -13.47 5.16 -7.37
N SER A 34 -14.33 6.17 -7.25
CA SER A 34 -13.98 7.59 -7.39
C SER A 34 -13.11 8.05 -6.23
N ASN A 35 -12.06 7.28 -6.02
CA ASN A 35 -11.08 7.48 -4.99
C ASN A 35 -10.42 8.83 -5.24
N ARG A 36 -10.47 9.74 -4.26
CA ARG A 36 -9.59 10.91 -4.10
C ARG A 36 -8.10 10.61 -4.40
N LYS A 37 -7.73 9.33 -4.54
CA LYS A 37 -6.42 8.83 -4.95
C LYS A 37 -5.98 9.35 -6.32
N TYR A 38 -6.90 9.55 -7.25
CA TYR A 38 -6.60 9.95 -8.64
C TYR A 38 -7.04 11.39 -8.97
N THR A 39 -7.57 12.14 -8.00
CA THR A 39 -7.89 13.56 -8.18
C THR A 39 -6.62 14.34 -8.50
N ILE A 40 -6.69 15.21 -9.49
CA ILE A 40 -5.57 16.04 -9.93
C ILE A 40 -5.49 17.28 -9.04
N ASN A 41 -4.53 17.28 -8.11
CA ASN A 41 -4.21 18.46 -7.32
C ASN A 41 -3.14 19.27 -8.05
N LYS A 42 -3.57 20.25 -8.84
CA LYS A 42 -2.65 21.20 -9.49
C LYS A 42 -2.97 22.62 -9.06
N ALA A 43 -1.93 23.43 -8.87
CA ALA A 43 -2.10 24.86 -8.65
C ALA A 43 -2.60 25.57 -9.92
N ALA A 44 -3.23 26.72 -9.75
CA ALA A 44 -3.62 27.54 -10.89
C ALA A 44 -2.40 27.83 -11.79
N GLY A 45 -2.56 27.68 -13.11
CA GLY A 45 -1.47 27.86 -14.08
C GLY A 45 -0.55 26.66 -14.30
N GLN A 46 -0.58 25.62 -13.48
CA GLN A 46 0.22 24.40 -13.73
C GLN A 46 -0.33 23.61 -14.93
N HIS A 47 0.60 23.07 -15.73
CA HIS A 47 0.26 22.18 -16.83
C HIS A 47 -0.13 20.77 -16.33
N ILE A 48 -0.94 20.05 -17.13
CA ILE A 48 -1.22 18.63 -16.93
C ILE A 48 0.04 17.84 -17.30
N ASN A 49 0.63 17.13 -16.34
CA ASN A 49 1.78 16.28 -16.56
C ASN A 49 1.34 14.83 -16.88
N PHE A 50 2.30 13.95 -17.18
CA PHE A 50 2.02 12.57 -17.56
C PHE A 50 1.32 11.77 -16.44
N ASN A 51 1.65 12.00 -15.17
CA ASN A 51 0.94 11.38 -14.04
C ASN A 51 -0.53 11.80 -13.97
N HIS A 52 -0.80 13.08 -14.24
CA HIS A 52 -2.18 13.54 -14.36
C HIS A 52 -2.91 12.82 -15.50
N ARG A 53 -2.24 12.57 -16.63
CA ARG A 53 -2.78 11.83 -17.77
C ARG A 53 -3.08 10.37 -17.44
N LEU A 54 -2.17 9.71 -16.73
CA LEU A 54 -2.41 8.34 -16.26
C LEU A 54 -3.59 8.25 -15.28
N ASN A 55 -3.79 9.28 -14.44
CA ASN A 55 -4.96 9.36 -13.57
C ASN A 55 -6.25 9.55 -14.39
N ILE A 56 -6.20 10.40 -15.42
CA ILE A 56 -7.31 10.60 -16.35
C ILE A 56 -7.64 9.29 -17.08
N GLU A 57 -6.63 8.60 -17.60
CA GLU A 57 -6.79 7.32 -18.30
C GLU A 57 -7.45 6.26 -17.43
N LYS A 58 -6.91 6.00 -16.25
CA LYS A 58 -7.47 5.03 -15.29
C LYS A 58 -8.92 5.35 -14.93
N SER A 59 -9.22 6.62 -14.69
CA SER A 59 -10.56 7.06 -14.29
C SER A 59 -11.52 7.09 -15.47
N TRP A 60 -11.12 7.67 -16.59
CA TRP A 60 -11.99 7.80 -17.78
C TRP A 60 -12.33 6.43 -18.37
N ASN A 61 -11.32 5.58 -18.63
CA ASN A 61 -11.54 4.26 -19.19
C ASN A 61 -12.33 3.36 -18.23
N GLY A 62 -12.19 3.56 -16.92
CA GLY A 62 -13.05 2.92 -15.93
C GLY A 62 -14.55 3.21 -16.12
N TYR A 63 -14.90 4.45 -16.43
CA TYR A 63 -16.30 4.82 -16.76
C TYR A 63 -16.75 4.26 -18.11
N ILE A 64 -15.88 4.27 -19.12
CA ILE A 64 -16.20 3.72 -20.46
C ILE A 64 -16.41 2.21 -20.35
N ASN A 65 -15.49 1.47 -19.73
CA ASN A 65 -15.56 0.01 -19.61
C ASN A 65 -16.70 -0.47 -18.70
N ALA A 66 -17.14 0.34 -17.75
CA ALA A 66 -18.30 0.07 -16.92
C ALA A 66 -19.63 0.35 -17.61
N LEU A 67 -19.62 0.74 -18.90
CA LEU A 67 -20.82 1.17 -19.66
C LEU A 67 -21.60 2.27 -18.96
N ALA A 68 -20.92 3.11 -18.16
CA ALA A 68 -21.50 4.20 -17.40
C ALA A 68 -21.10 5.56 -18.02
N PRO A 69 -21.74 5.99 -19.11
CA PRO A 69 -21.35 7.21 -19.83
C PRO A 69 -21.43 8.41 -18.91
N ILE A 70 -20.30 9.07 -18.74
CA ILE A 70 -20.17 10.28 -17.94
C ILE A 70 -20.01 11.49 -18.86
N SER A 71 -20.64 12.62 -18.52
CA SER A 71 -20.37 13.86 -19.25
C SER A 71 -19.00 14.41 -18.90
N ILE A 72 -18.34 15.03 -19.88
CA ILE A 72 -17.02 15.66 -19.66
C ILE A 72 -17.09 16.70 -18.52
N LYS A 73 -18.22 17.42 -18.39
CA LYS A 73 -18.42 18.40 -17.31
C LYS A 73 -18.40 17.74 -15.93
N LYS A 74 -19.10 16.61 -15.76
CA LYS A 74 -19.13 15.85 -14.50
C LYS A 74 -17.77 15.20 -14.22
N PHE A 75 -17.13 14.67 -15.24
CA PHE A 75 -15.78 14.09 -15.11
C PHE A 75 -14.74 15.14 -14.72
N ALA A 76 -14.76 16.34 -15.31
CA ALA A 76 -13.89 17.44 -14.95
C ALA A 76 -14.01 17.81 -13.46
N SER A 77 -15.24 17.88 -12.94
CA SER A 77 -15.50 18.14 -11.53
C SER A 77 -14.90 17.05 -10.61
N ILE A 78 -15.01 15.78 -11.00
CA ILE A 78 -14.43 14.64 -10.24
C ILE A 78 -12.90 14.73 -10.22
N MET A 79 -12.31 15.09 -11.35
CA MET A 79 -10.84 15.18 -11.49
C MET A 79 -10.24 16.47 -10.92
N GLY A 80 -11.06 17.42 -10.46
CA GLY A 80 -10.60 18.72 -9.97
C GLY A 80 -10.06 19.62 -11.08
N LEU A 81 -10.53 19.46 -12.32
CA LEU A 81 -10.12 20.22 -13.49
C LEU A 81 -11.22 21.21 -13.95
N SER A 82 -10.81 22.31 -14.59
CA SER A 82 -11.77 23.12 -15.34
C SER A 82 -12.34 22.31 -16.52
N PHE A 83 -13.58 22.55 -16.87
CA PHE A 83 -14.24 21.88 -18.00
C PHE A 83 -13.42 21.97 -19.28
N GLU A 84 -12.91 23.15 -19.60
CA GLU A 84 -12.17 23.38 -20.85
C GLU A 84 -10.79 22.69 -20.85
N SER A 85 -10.09 22.68 -19.70
CA SER A 85 -8.82 21.93 -19.56
C SER A 85 -9.05 20.43 -19.73
N CYS A 86 -10.10 19.89 -19.10
CA CYS A 86 -10.45 18.50 -19.20
C CYS A 86 -10.85 18.12 -20.64
N ARG A 87 -11.69 18.93 -21.29
CA ARG A 87 -12.13 18.71 -22.67
C ARG A 87 -10.97 18.69 -23.64
N ARG A 88 -10.05 19.66 -23.53
CA ARG A 88 -8.84 19.71 -24.38
C ARG A 88 -7.94 18.52 -24.16
N GLU A 89 -7.74 18.11 -22.91
CA GLU A 89 -6.88 16.97 -22.58
C GLU A 89 -7.48 15.65 -23.08
N LEU A 90 -8.77 15.40 -22.85
CA LEU A 90 -9.43 14.21 -23.36
C LEU A 90 -9.39 14.11 -24.89
N LYS A 91 -9.67 15.23 -25.60
CA LYS A 91 -9.60 15.28 -27.07
C LYS A 91 -8.19 14.94 -27.58
N ARG A 92 -7.15 15.33 -26.84
CA ARG A 92 -5.75 15.05 -27.19
C ARG A 92 -5.40 13.57 -27.10
N GLY A 93 -5.97 12.84 -26.16
CA GLY A 93 -5.68 11.42 -25.91
C GLY A 93 -6.71 10.42 -26.38
N PHE A 94 -7.81 10.82 -27.00
CA PHE A 94 -8.84 9.89 -27.44
C PHE A 94 -8.33 8.89 -28.49
N ILE A 95 -8.68 7.60 -28.28
CA ILE A 95 -8.37 6.49 -29.19
C ILE A 95 -9.63 6.21 -30.03
N GLY A 96 -9.75 6.85 -31.19
CA GLY A 96 -10.92 6.72 -32.06
C GLY A 96 -11.80 7.98 -32.06
N GLU A 97 -12.98 7.87 -32.64
CA GLU A 97 -13.90 8.97 -32.85
C GLU A 97 -15.07 8.95 -31.85
N THR A 98 -15.58 10.15 -31.55
CA THR A 98 -16.81 10.28 -30.77
C THR A 98 -18.00 9.96 -31.66
N ILE A 99 -18.83 8.99 -31.28
CA ILE A 99 -20.01 8.58 -32.04
C ILE A 99 -21.30 9.08 -31.40
N MET A 100 -22.34 9.26 -32.22
CA MET A 100 -23.67 9.59 -31.75
C MET A 100 -24.55 8.34 -31.76
N LEU A 101 -25.08 7.94 -30.61
CA LEU A 101 -25.99 6.81 -30.49
C LEU A 101 -27.28 7.28 -29.76
N LYS A 102 -28.42 7.17 -30.42
CA LYS A 102 -29.72 7.58 -29.87
C LYS A 102 -29.71 8.99 -29.24
N GLY A 103 -29.09 9.95 -29.95
CA GLY A 103 -29.01 11.36 -29.50
C GLY A 103 -28.00 11.62 -28.36
N LYS A 104 -27.26 10.61 -27.90
CA LYS A 104 -26.24 10.75 -26.89
C LYS A 104 -24.83 10.59 -27.47
N ARG A 105 -23.91 11.41 -27.01
CA ARG A 105 -22.48 11.29 -27.39
C ARG A 105 -21.83 10.16 -26.60
N ILE A 106 -21.22 9.22 -27.31
CA ILE A 106 -20.37 8.17 -26.76
C ILE A 106 -18.93 8.54 -27.09
N TYR A 107 -18.15 8.74 -26.06
CA TYR A 107 -16.75 9.10 -26.19
C TYR A 107 -15.88 7.84 -26.24
N PRO A 108 -14.74 7.87 -26.97
CA PRO A 108 -13.81 6.75 -27.02
C PRO A 108 -12.97 6.67 -25.72
N GLU A 109 -12.20 5.59 -25.62
CA GLU A 109 -11.17 5.45 -24.61
C GLU A 109 -10.10 6.55 -24.73
N TYR A 110 -9.47 6.84 -23.62
CA TYR A 110 -8.39 7.82 -23.55
C TYR A 110 -7.06 7.09 -23.29
N SER A 111 -5.99 7.51 -23.97
CA SER A 111 -4.61 7.09 -23.74
C SER A 111 -3.75 8.25 -23.28
N ALA A 112 -3.15 8.09 -22.12
CA ALA A 112 -2.19 9.03 -21.56
C ALA A 112 -0.94 9.15 -22.45
N GLN A 113 -0.50 8.01 -23.01
CA GLN A 113 0.66 7.97 -23.91
C GLN A 113 0.39 8.73 -25.20
N LYS A 114 -0.78 8.53 -25.82
CA LYS A 114 -1.15 9.28 -27.04
C LYS A 114 -1.21 10.79 -26.77
N ALA A 115 -1.81 11.18 -25.63
CA ALA A 115 -1.89 12.58 -25.25
C ALA A 115 -0.49 13.18 -24.98
N GLN A 116 0.43 12.39 -24.41
CA GLN A 116 1.82 12.82 -24.20
C GLN A 116 2.55 12.97 -25.53
N ASN A 117 2.50 11.96 -26.41
CA ASN A 117 3.14 11.99 -27.72
C ASN A 117 2.70 13.22 -28.52
N ASN A 118 1.40 13.54 -28.52
CA ASN A 118 0.86 14.72 -29.20
C ASN A 118 1.38 16.07 -28.62
N ILE A 119 1.92 16.07 -27.40
CA ILE A 119 2.58 17.25 -26.83
C ILE A 119 4.06 17.24 -27.18
N ASP A 120 4.70 16.08 -27.10
CA ASP A 120 6.14 15.91 -27.33
C ASP A 120 6.47 16.18 -28.79
N ASP A 121 5.61 15.75 -29.73
CA ASP A 121 5.69 16.08 -31.15
C ASP A 121 5.64 17.62 -31.39
N GLY A 122 4.86 18.33 -30.56
CA GLY A 122 4.81 19.80 -30.60
C GLY A 122 5.97 20.51 -29.89
N ASN A 123 6.79 19.79 -29.13
CA ASN A 123 7.87 20.33 -28.30
C ASN A 123 9.25 19.75 -28.59
N MET A 124 9.44 19.07 -29.73
CA MET A 124 10.68 18.35 -30.08
C MET A 124 11.99 19.18 -30.02
N GLU A 125 11.92 20.49 -29.90
CA GLU A 125 13.11 21.35 -29.83
C GLU A 125 13.50 21.83 -28.43
N LYS A 126 12.73 21.50 -27.36
CA LYS A 126 12.90 22.13 -26.02
C LYS A 126 12.91 21.16 -24.86
N GLY A 127 13.61 20.06 -24.92
CA GLY A 127 13.66 19.11 -23.81
C GLY A 127 15.01 19.09 -23.07
N ALA A 128 15.03 19.42 -21.78
CA ALA A 128 16.15 19.01 -20.92
C ALA A 128 16.25 17.48 -20.90
N ARG A 129 17.44 16.93 -21.20
CA ARG A 129 17.67 15.47 -21.21
C ARG A 129 17.32 14.88 -19.85
N MET A 130 16.56 13.77 -19.86
CA MET A 130 16.24 13.02 -18.64
C MET A 130 17.53 12.58 -17.94
N LYS A 131 17.72 12.99 -16.70
CA LYS A 131 18.92 12.64 -15.90
C LYS A 131 18.93 11.18 -15.48
N LEU A 132 17.81 10.50 -15.56
CA LEU A 132 17.64 9.11 -15.19
C LEU A 132 17.76 8.24 -16.45
N LYS A 133 18.71 7.31 -16.47
CA LYS A 133 18.87 6.36 -17.59
C LYS A 133 17.62 5.50 -17.75
N ILE A 134 17.22 5.20 -18.98
CA ILE A 134 15.97 4.49 -19.30
C ILE A 134 15.86 3.15 -18.58
N HIS A 135 16.91 2.32 -18.62
CA HIS A 135 16.90 1.00 -17.96
C HIS A 135 16.75 1.09 -16.43
N ILE A 136 17.30 2.14 -15.80
CA ILE A 136 17.12 2.41 -14.37
C ILE A 136 15.68 2.85 -14.08
N ALA A 137 15.09 3.67 -14.96
CA ALA A 137 13.70 4.10 -14.85
C ALA A 137 12.73 2.92 -14.96
N GLU A 138 12.95 2.03 -15.92
CA GLU A 138 12.14 0.81 -16.11
C GLU A 138 12.27 -0.16 -14.93
N ARG A 139 13.49 -0.39 -14.45
CA ARG A 139 13.70 -1.23 -13.26
C ARG A 139 13.04 -0.64 -12.03
N PHE A 140 13.16 0.67 -11.83
CA PHE A 140 12.49 1.39 -10.74
C PHE A 140 10.96 1.27 -10.83
N LYS A 141 10.40 1.45 -12.01
CA LYS A 141 8.96 1.27 -12.28
C LYS A 141 8.50 -0.15 -11.92
N ASN A 142 9.24 -1.18 -12.34
CA ASN A 142 8.93 -2.57 -12.02
C ASN A 142 8.91 -2.81 -10.50
N LEU A 143 9.93 -2.34 -9.79
CA LEU A 143 10.04 -2.48 -8.33
C LEU A 143 8.87 -1.81 -7.59
N ILE A 144 8.40 -0.65 -8.05
CA ILE A 144 7.27 0.05 -7.42
C ILE A 144 5.93 -0.61 -7.75
N ILE A 145 5.67 -0.89 -9.02
CA ILE A 145 4.35 -1.31 -9.50
C ILE A 145 4.12 -2.80 -9.24
N ASN A 146 5.06 -3.65 -9.64
CA ASN A 146 4.91 -5.10 -9.58
C ASN A 146 5.36 -5.66 -8.23
N GLU A 147 6.53 -5.27 -7.75
CA GLU A 147 7.08 -5.76 -6.49
C GLU A 147 6.61 -4.96 -5.27
N LYS A 148 5.83 -3.89 -5.46
CA LYS A 148 5.27 -3.03 -4.39
C LYS A 148 6.33 -2.50 -3.41
N ARG A 149 7.53 -2.24 -3.89
CA ARG A 149 8.62 -1.64 -3.12
C ARG A 149 8.36 -0.16 -2.85
N SER A 150 8.96 0.40 -1.82
CA SER A 150 8.96 1.85 -1.63
C SER A 150 10.02 2.51 -2.52
N PRO A 151 9.91 3.80 -2.88
CA PRO A 151 10.94 4.49 -3.67
C PRO A 151 12.33 4.41 -3.06
N TYR A 152 12.44 4.43 -1.73
CA TYR A 152 13.71 4.27 -1.03
C TYR A 152 14.28 2.86 -1.21
N ASP A 153 13.45 1.84 -0.96
CA ASP A 153 13.84 0.43 -1.09
C ASP A 153 14.20 0.08 -2.53
N ALA A 154 13.39 0.52 -3.49
CA ALA A 154 13.67 0.35 -4.92
C ALA A 154 15.02 0.96 -5.33
N ARG A 155 15.34 2.18 -4.84
CA ARG A 155 16.63 2.80 -5.08
C ARG A 155 17.79 1.99 -4.49
N MET A 156 17.63 1.45 -3.28
CA MET A 156 18.68 0.63 -2.65
C MET A 156 18.93 -0.65 -3.43
N ILE A 157 17.88 -1.33 -3.89
CA ILE A 157 17.99 -2.51 -4.76
C ILE A 157 18.74 -2.16 -6.06
N ILE A 158 18.40 -1.05 -6.68
CA ILE A 158 19.05 -0.61 -7.92
C ILE A 158 20.54 -0.30 -7.67
N ILE A 159 20.91 0.26 -6.52
CA ILE A 159 22.32 0.48 -6.13
C ILE A 159 23.08 -0.85 -6.00
N GLU A 160 22.42 -1.90 -5.54
CA GLU A 160 23.03 -3.24 -5.44
C GLU A 160 23.15 -3.94 -6.80
N GLU A 161 22.23 -3.64 -7.75
CA GLU A 161 22.19 -4.23 -9.09
C GLU A 161 23.09 -3.50 -10.11
N TYR A 162 23.31 -2.18 -9.93
CA TYR A 162 24.03 -1.31 -10.88
C TYR A 162 25.13 -0.52 -10.17
N HIS A 163 26.00 0.12 -10.94
CA HIS A 163 27.04 0.98 -10.38
C HIS A 163 26.45 2.21 -9.68
N ALA A 164 26.79 2.39 -8.40
CA ALA A 164 26.21 3.43 -7.53
C ALA A 164 26.35 4.86 -8.09
N GLU A 165 27.42 5.13 -8.84
CA GLU A 165 27.72 6.43 -9.47
C GLU A 165 26.68 6.84 -10.53
N GLU A 166 26.04 5.87 -11.16
CA GLU A 166 25.02 6.11 -12.19
C GLU A 166 23.64 6.37 -11.63
N ILE A 167 23.43 6.13 -10.33
CA ILE A 167 22.11 6.13 -9.72
C ILE A 167 21.84 7.45 -9.02
N PRO A 168 20.86 8.22 -9.48
CA PRO A 168 20.54 9.51 -8.90
C PRO A 168 20.14 9.41 -7.42
N CYS A 169 20.18 10.54 -6.74
CA CYS A 169 19.67 10.61 -5.36
C CYS A 169 18.16 10.36 -5.31
N LEU A 170 17.65 9.94 -4.15
CA LEU A 170 16.23 9.61 -3.96
C LEU A 170 15.29 10.77 -4.35
N ARG A 171 15.72 12.03 -4.13
CA ARG A 171 14.94 13.21 -4.51
C ARG A 171 14.68 13.27 -6.01
N THR A 172 15.68 12.89 -6.83
CA THR A 172 15.53 12.83 -8.28
C THR A 172 14.44 11.84 -8.70
N PHE A 173 14.39 10.64 -8.09
CA PHE A 173 13.31 9.68 -8.35
C PHE A 173 11.94 10.25 -8.01
N TYR A 174 11.81 10.95 -6.87
CA TYR A 174 10.54 11.61 -6.53
C TYR A 174 10.19 12.73 -7.51
N ASN A 175 11.16 13.49 -8.00
CA ASN A 175 10.90 14.51 -9.02
C ASN A 175 10.38 13.87 -10.31
N HIS A 176 10.98 12.76 -10.77
CA HIS A 176 10.49 12.02 -11.93
C HIS A 176 9.09 11.42 -11.72
N ILE A 177 8.76 10.94 -10.51
CA ILE A 177 7.38 10.56 -10.15
C ILE A 177 6.43 11.74 -10.28
N ASP A 178 6.84 12.93 -9.84
CA ASP A 178 6.02 14.15 -9.89
C ASP A 178 5.88 14.71 -11.30
N TYR A 179 6.94 14.66 -12.11
CA TYR A 179 6.91 15.03 -13.52
C TYR A 179 6.13 14.03 -14.38
N GLY A 180 6.08 12.78 -13.97
CA GLY A 180 5.31 11.73 -14.63
C GLY A 180 6.00 11.06 -15.81
N ASP A 181 7.30 11.25 -15.96
CA ASP A 181 8.08 10.76 -17.10
C ASP A 181 8.57 9.30 -16.98
N ILE A 182 8.39 8.67 -15.82
CA ILE A 182 8.76 7.27 -15.58
C ILE A 182 7.56 6.33 -15.44
N GLY A 183 6.34 6.83 -15.66
CA GLY A 183 5.11 6.02 -15.60
C GLY A 183 4.78 5.44 -14.22
N VAL A 184 5.25 6.06 -13.14
CA VAL A 184 4.92 5.74 -11.74
C VAL A 184 4.10 6.89 -11.16
N LEU A 185 2.99 6.60 -10.51
CA LEU A 185 2.14 7.58 -9.85
C LEU A 185 2.47 7.69 -8.35
N ARG A 186 2.25 8.86 -7.76
CA ARG A 186 2.27 9.00 -6.29
C ARG A 186 1.38 7.98 -5.60
N GLY A 187 0.24 7.65 -6.23
CA GLY A 187 -0.69 6.63 -5.76
C GLY A 187 -0.14 5.20 -5.75
N ASP A 188 0.88 4.88 -6.51
CA ASP A 188 1.51 3.57 -6.56
C ASP A 188 2.54 3.41 -5.42
N THR A 189 2.98 4.52 -4.83
CA THR A 189 3.92 4.52 -3.70
C THR A 189 3.20 4.20 -2.37
N PRO A 190 3.92 3.67 -1.35
CA PRO A 190 3.32 3.34 -0.06
C PRO A 190 2.73 4.52 0.71
N TYR A 191 3.24 5.72 0.46
CA TYR A 191 2.84 6.95 1.13
C TYR A 191 2.02 7.83 0.20
N HIS A 192 0.74 8.02 0.53
CA HIS A 192 -0.11 9.00 -0.13
C HIS A 192 -0.23 10.24 0.74
N PRO A 193 0.29 11.41 0.33
CA PRO A 193 -0.09 12.64 0.96
C PRO A 193 -1.58 12.90 0.67
N GLY A 194 -2.40 13.03 1.68
CA GLY A 194 -3.81 13.41 1.48
C GLY A 194 -4.86 12.58 2.23
N ARG A 195 -4.46 11.64 3.06
CA ARG A 195 -5.43 10.98 3.94
C ARG A 195 -5.80 11.96 5.05
N GLU A 196 -6.99 12.59 4.96
CA GLU A 196 -7.55 13.38 6.06
C GLU A 196 -7.47 12.59 7.37
N ARG A 197 -6.88 13.19 8.40
CA ARG A 197 -6.89 12.62 9.74
C ARG A 197 -8.35 12.61 10.20
N ARG A 198 -8.95 11.43 10.28
CA ARG A 198 -10.26 11.28 10.90
C ARG A 198 -10.19 11.86 12.33
N LYS A 199 -11.14 12.73 12.69
CA LYS A 199 -11.29 13.20 14.07
C LYS A 199 -11.35 11.99 14.99
N ARG A 200 -10.47 11.95 15.99
CA ARG A 200 -10.45 10.86 16.98
C ARG A 200 -11.76 10.93 17.78
N LYS A 201 -12.43 9.80 17.91
CA LYS A 201 -13.55 9.69 18.87
C LYS A 201 -13.01 9.86 20.29
N PRO A 202 -13.82 10.41 21.22
CA PRO A 202 -13.44 10.48 22.63
C PRO A 202 -13.04 9.10 23.17
N LEU A 203 -12.04 9.07 24.01
CA LEU A 203 -11.49 7.86 24.60
C LEU A 203 -12.50 7.26 25.59
N GLN A 204 -12.90 6.00 25.35
CA GLN A 204 -13.55 5.20 26.41
C GLN A 204 -12.44 4.56 27.23
N TYR A 205 -12.51 4.73 28.55
CA TYR A 205 -11.53 4.13 29.46
C TYR A 205 -11.61 2.60 29.41
N ALA A 206 -10.54 1.96 28.92
CA ALA A 206 -10.45 0.51 29.02
C ALA A 206 -10.15 0.11 30.47
N LYS A 207 -10.85 -0.92 30.97
CA LYS A 207 -10.55 -1.52 32.28
C LYS A 207 -9.12 -2.03 32.28
N VAL A 208 -8.29 -1.51 33.17
CA VAL A 208 -6.95 -2.03 33.41
C VAL A 208 -7.12 -3.33 34.20
N LEU A 209 -6.65 -4.44 33.64
CA LEU A 209 -6.65 -5.72 34.36
C LEU A 209 -5.59 -5.69 35.47
N PRO A 210 -5.91 -6.14 36.69
CA PRO A 210 -4.96 -6.17 37.80
C PRO A 210 -3.77 -7.10 37.48
N ASN A 211 -2.64 -6.88 38.17
CA ASN A 211 -1.42 -7.70 38.12
C ASN A 211 -0.60 -7.66 36.82
N ARG A 212 -0.81 -6.67 35.93
CA ARG A 212 0.02 -6.49 34.72
C ARG A 212 1.10 -5.44 34.97
N ARG A 213 2.36 -5.76 34.59
CA ARG A 213 3.46 -4.77 34.61
C ARG A 213 3.18 -3.69 33.57
N ARG A 214 3.24 -2.45 33.99
CA ARG A 214 3.00 -1.31 33.10
C ARG A 214 4.25 -1.01 32.27
N ILE A 215 4.09 -0.40 31.13
CA ILE A 215 5.20 0.03 30.29
C ILE A 215 6.12 1.01 31.01
N SER A 216 5.62 1.77 31.98
CA SER A 216 6.41 2.67 32.85
C SER A 216 7.43 1.95 33.71
N GLU A 217 7.21 0.65 34.01
CA GLU A 217 8.11 -0.21 34.76
C GLU A 217 9.18 -0.89 33.88
N ARG A 218 9.08 -0.70 32.57
CA ARG A 218 9.99 -1.28 31.58
C ARG A 218 11.35 -0.58 31.64
N PRO A 219 12.46 -1.32 31.51
CA PRO A 219 13.81 -0.75 31.43
C PRO A 219 13.90 0.37 30.39
N VAL A 220 14.63 1.44 30.71
CA VAL A 220 14.76 2.65 29.86
C VAL A 220 15.40 2.29 28.53
N GLU A 221 16.30 1.30 28.50
CA GLU A 221 16.99 0.76 27.32
C GLU A 221 15.99 0.28 26.27
N ALA A 222 14.88 -0.28 26.69
CA ALA A 222 13.82 -0.73 25.79
C ALA A 222 13.08 0.41 25.06
N ASN A 223 13.25 1.68 25.48
CA ASN A 223 12.63 2.83 24.82
C ASN A 223 13.37 3.20 23.53
N LYS A 224 14.71 3.22 23.59
CA LYS A 224 15.58 3.46 22.45
C LYS A 224 16.62 2.32 22.39
N PRO A 225 16.24 1.14 21.93
CA PRO A 225 17.11 -0.02 22.00
C PRO A 225 18.37 0.20 21.16
N THR A 226 19.51 -0.03 21.76
CA THR A 226 20.83 -0.09 21.11
C THR A 226 21.24 -1.53 20.83
N GLU A 227 20.46 -2.48 21.32
CA GLU A 227 20.68 -3.92 21.22
C GLU A 227 19.38 -4.66 20.86
N GLN A 228 19.51 -5.89 20.38
CA GLN A 228 18.38 -6.76 20.06
C GLN A 228 17.73 -7.35 21.31
N GLY A 229 16.48 -7.83 21.16
CA GLY A 229 15.77 -8.54 22.22
C GLY A 229 14.64 -7.75 22.87
N HIS A 230 14.45 -6.49 22.51
CA HIS A 230 13.30 -5.71 22.94
C HIS A 230 12.15 -5.88 21.92
N LEU A 231 11.26 -6.81 22.22
CA LEU A 231 10.17 -7.20 21.30
C LEU A 231 8.90 -6.39 21.54
N GLU A 232 8.22 -6.05 20.45
CA GLU A 232 6.82 -5.62 20.47
C GLU A 232 5.98 -6.71 19.82
N ILE A 233 4.84 -7.07 20.43
CA ILE A 233 3.91 -8.06 19.91
C ILE A 233 2.52 -7.46 19.73
N ASP A 234 1.80 -7.91 18.70
CA ASP A 234 0.47 -7.45 18.37
C ASP A 234 -0.29 -8.46 17.53
N THR A 235 -1.59 -8.28 17.38
CA THR A 235 -2.42 -9.08 16.50
C THR A 235 -2.93 -8.28 15.31
N VAL A 236 -2.95 -8.91 14.15
CA VAL A 236 -3.58 -8.37 12.94
C VAL A 236 -4.88 -9.12 12.69
N VAL A 237 -6.00 -8.50 13.06
CA VAL A 237 -7.33 -9.10 13.05
C VAL A 237 -7.82 -9.35 11.62
N SER A 238 -8.56 -10.42 11.40
CA SER A 238 -9.27 -10.79 10.16
C SER A 238 -10.41 -9.83 9.80
N CYS A 239 -11.24 -10.18 8.83
CA CYS A 239 -12.49 -9.49 8.53
C CYS A 239 -13.49 -9.64 9.69
N LYS A 240 -14.58 -8.88 9.64
CA LYS A 240 -15.58 -8.82 10.70
C LYS A 240 -16.19 -10.20 11.04
N ASP A 241 -16.34 -11.06 10.02
CA ASP A 241 -16.93 -12.41 10.14
C ASP A 241 -15.85 -13.51 10.23
N GLY A 242 -14.57 -13.15 10.14
CA GLY A 242 -13.44 -14.08 10.20
C GLY A 242 -12.88 -14.18 11.63
N LYS A 243 -12.74 -15.40 12.13
CA LYS A 243 -12.20 -15.69 13.49
C LYS A 243 -10.68 -15.59 13.56
N GLY A 244 -9.99 -15.81 12.46
CA GLY A 244 -8.52 -15.88 12.39
C GLY A 244 -7.82 -14.53 12.43
N GLY A 245 -6.49 -14.59 12.42
CA GLY A 245 -5.63 -13.41 12.42
C GLY A 245 -4.18 -13.76 12.21
N LEU A 246 -3.32 -12.79 12.46
CA LEU A 246 -1.87 -13.01 12.52
C LEU A 246 -1.36 -12.54 13.88
N LEU A 247 -0.44 -13.29 14.45
CA LEU A 247 0.44 -12.83 15.51
C LEU A 247 1.67 -12.23 14.85
N THR A 248 1.98 -10.99 15.17
CA THR A 248 3.18 -10.28 14.71
C THR A 248 4.08 -9.99 15.88
N VAL A 249 5.35 -10.22 15.70
CA VAL A 249 6.41 -9.95 16.67
C VAL A 249 7.49 -9.16 15.95
N VAL A 250 7.89 -8.03 16.50
CA VAL A 250 8.97 -7.22 15.92
C VAL A 250 10.02 -6.92 16.96
N ASP A 251 11.28 -7.10 16.61
CA ASP A 251 12.40 -6.61 17.40
C ASP A 251 12.60 -5.12 17.14
N LYS A 252 12.64 -4.32 18.19
CA LYS A 252 12.71 -2.85 18.08
C LYS A 252 14.02 -2.34 17.51
N PHE A 253 15.13 -3.06 17.72
CA PHE A 253 16.43 -2.66 17.24
C PHE A 253 16.64 -3.06 15.78
N THR A 254 16.54 -4.34 15.48
CA THR A 254 16.77 -4.88 14.14
C THR A 254 15.63 -4.65 13.16
N LYS A 255 14.44 -4.23 13.64
CA LYS A 255 13.20 -4.12 12.88
C LYS A 255 12.77 -5.44 12.21
N HIS A 256 13.31 -6.56 12.68
CA HIS A 256 12.99 -7.88 12.16
C HIS A 256 11.58 -8.28 12.60
N LEU A 257 10.77 -8.62 11.62
CA LEU A 257 9.39 -9.05 11.80
C LEU A 257 9.31 -10.59 11.76
N ILE A 258 8.59 -11.16 12.70
CA ILE A 258 8.18 -12.56 12.71
C ILE A 258 6.66 -12.59 12.67
N VAL A 259 6.09 -13.43 11.80
CA VAL A 259 4.64 -13.54 11.65
C VAL A 259 4.21 -15.00 11.78
N GLU A 260 3.11 -15.22 12.49
CA GLU A 260 2.49 -16.54 12.57
C GLU A 260 0.98 -16.44 12.41
N LYS A 261 0.39 -17.43 11.73
CA LYS A 261 -1.05 -17.51 11.51
C LYS A 261 -1.77 -17.92 12.80
N LEU A 262 -2.87 -17.24 13.09
CA LEU A 262 -3.80 -17.58 14.15
C LEU A 262 -5.12 -18.09 13.56
N ASP A 263 -5.62 -19.21 14.07
CA ASP A 263 -6.92 -19.75 13.68
C ASP A 263 -8.06 -18.94 14.32
N ALA A 264 -7.82 -18.41 15.54
CA ALA A 264 -8.66 -17.46 16.24
C ALA A 264 -7.81 -16.53 17.10
N ILE A 265 -8.35 -15.36 17.46
CA ILE A 265 -7.67 -14.41 18.36
C ILE A 265 -8.06 -14.77 19.80
N THR A 266 -7.45 -15.82 20.32
CA THR A 266 -7.61 -16.30 21.69
C THR A 266 -6.24 -16.53 22.32
N GLN A 267 -6.22 -16.54 23.64
CA GLN A 267 -5.00 -16.80 24.42
C GLN A 267 -4.31 -18.10 24.00
N GLU A 268 -5.09 -19.17 23.88
CA GLU A 268 -4.58 -20.49 23.46
C GLU A 268 -3.94 -20.47 22.07
N CYS A 269 -4.56 -19.74 21.12
CA CYS A 269 -4.04 -19.63 19.77
C CYS A 269 -2.73 -18.81 19.75
N ILE A 270 -2.62 -17.76 20.58
CA ILE A 270 -1.38 -17.00 20.77
C ILE A 270 -0.27 -17.90 21.29
N ILE A 271 -0.53 -18.67 22.37
CA ILE A 271 0.44 -19.60 22.93
C ILE A 271 0.89 -20.65 21.90
N LYS A 272 -0.06 -21.25 21.17
CA LYS A 272 0.25 -22.18 20.08
C LYS A 272 1.11 -21.54 18.99
N ALA A 273 0.83 -20.28 18.63
CA ALA A 273 1.60 -19.57 17.63
C ALA A 273 3.04 -19.29 18.10
N ILE A 274 3.22 -18.84 19.35
CA ILE A 274 4.55 -18.64 19.93
C ILE A 274 5.32 -19.96 19.97
N LYS A 275 4.72 -21.07 20.40
CA LYS A 275 5.34 -22.40 20.36
C LYS A 275 5.73 -22.83 18.94
N ARG A 276 4.97 -22.43 17.91
CA ARG A 276 5.36 -22.64 16.50
C ARG A 276 6.55 -21.79 16.09
N MET A 277 6.62 -20.51 16.52
CA MET A 277 7.76 -19.63 16.28
C MET A 277 9.04 -20.15 16.93
N ILE A 278 8.94 -20.66 18.17
CA ILE A 278 10.05 -21.31 18.87
C ILE A 278 10.54 -22.54 18.10
N ARG A 279 9.62 -23.42 17.66
CA ARG A 279 9.98 -24.61 16.86
C ARG A 279 10.61 -24.28 15.50
N ARG A 280 10.28 -23.10 14.94
CA ARG A 280 10.95 -22.58 13.73
C ARG A 280 12.38 -22.06 14.00
N GLY A 281 12.84 -22.00 15.24
CA GLY A 281 14.13 -21.42 15.62
C GLY A 281 14.21 -19.90 15.55
N VAL A 282 13.10 -19.21 15.21
CA VAL A 282 13.13 -17.74 15.01
C VAL A 282 13.10 -16.94 16.31
N LEU A 283 12.84 -17.60 17.44
CA LEU A 283 12.89 -17.01 18.78
C LEU A 283 14.00 -17.61 19.65
N ASN A 284 14.45 -18.85 19.38
CA ASN A 284 15.40 -19.57 20.22
C ASN A 284 16.83 -19.00 20.15
N ASP A 285 17.23 -18.46 18.99
CA ASP A 285 18.59 -17.94 18.76
C ASP A 285 18.72 -16.46 19.18
N ARG A 286 17.73 -15.92 19.89
CA ARG A 286 17.69 -14.52 20.28
C ARG A 286 17.65 -14.36 21.79
N ILE A 287 18.48 -13.47 22.30
CA ILE A 287 18.38 -13.01 23.68
C ILE A 287 17.18 -12.08 23.77
N ILE A 288 16.06 -12.57 24.27
CA ILE A 288 14.86 -11.76 24.47
C ILE A 288 14.96 -11.11 25.85
N GLN A 289 14.95 -9.79 25.88
CA GLN A 289 15.09 -9.00 27.11
C GLN A 289 13.76 -8.52 27.65
N THR A 290 12.92 -7.98 26.76
CA THR A 290 11.59 -7.49 27.13
C THR A 290 10.57 -7.78 26.02
N VAL A 291 9.34 -8.00 26.41
CA VAL A 291 8.21 -8.11 25.49
C VAL A 291 7.19 -7.04 25.83
N THR A 292 6.75 -6.27 24.84
CA THR A 292 5.75 -5.23 25.03
C THR A 292 4.49 -5.55 24.21
N THR A 293 3.33 -5.50 24.86
CA THR A 293 2.03 -5.74 24.22
C THR A 293 0.99 -4.71 24.66
N ASP A 294 -0.19 -4.73 24.03
CA ASP A 294 -1.34 -3.96 24.53
C ASP A 294 -2.12 -4.71 25.61
N ASN A 295 -3.21 -4.07 26.08
CA ASN A 295 -4.06 -4.65 27.11
C ASN A 295 -5.12 -5.61 26.56
N GLY A 296 -4.95 -6.18 25.36
CA GLY A 296 -5.85 -7.14 24.77
C GLY A 296 -6.09 -8.34 25.70
N CYS A 297 -7.30 -8.88 25.69
CA CYS A 297 -7.63 -10.08 26.47
C CYS A 297 -6.86 -11.32 25.98
N GLU A 298 -6.47 -11.34 24.71
CA GLU A 298 -5.66 -12.40 24.11
C GLU A 298 -4.24 -12.50 24.70
N PHE A 299 -3.74 -11.44 25.35
CA PHE A 299 -2.44 -11.41 26.02
C PHE A 299 -2.54 -11.47 27.55
N SER A 300 -3.68 -11.91 28.11
CA SER A 300 -3.91 -11.88 29.58
C SER A 300 -3.11 -12.93 30.34
N HIS A 301 -2.68 -14.03 29.74
CA HIS A 301 -1.86 -15.07 30.36
C HIS A 301 -0.37 -14.71 30.35
N PHE A 302 -0.02 -13.59 31.02
CA PHE A 302 1.34 -13.04 31.01
C PHE A 302 2.39 -13.99 31.57
N GLU A 303 2.06 -14.82 32.57
CA GLU A 303 2.96 -15.79 33.16
C GLU A 303 3.40 -16.86 32.16
N GLU A 304 2.47 -17.36 31.33
CA GLU A 304 2.80 -18.31 30.27
C GLU A 304 3.61 -17.66 29.15
N LEU A 305 3.29 -16.41 28.80
CA LEU A 305 4.08 -15.64 27.85
C LEU A 305 5.52 -15.42 28.34
N GLU A 306 5.70 -15.05 29.61
CA GLU A 306 7.01 -14.86 30.22
C GLU A 306 7.84 -16.16 30.24
N LYS A 307 7.20 -17.30 30.53
CA LYS A 307 7.84 -18.61 30.46
C LYS A 307 8.30 -18.95 29.05
N LEU A 308 7.49 -18.68 28.04
CA LEU A 308 7.81 -18.97 26.65
C LEU A 308 8.90 -18.06 26.09
N PHE A 309 8.81 -16.75 26.36
CA PHE A 309 9.81 -15.78 25.92
C PHE A 309 11.06 -15.75 26.80
N LYS A 310 11.01 -16.33 28.01
CA LYS A 310 12.04 -16.22 29.05
C LYS A 310 12.38 -14.75 29.39
N ALA A 311 11.40 -13.86 29.28
CA ALA A 311 11.54 -12.43 29.44
C ALA A 311 10.28 -11.80 30.06
N LYS A 312 10.43 -10.64 30.70
CA LYS A 312 9.31 -9.92 31.31
C LYS A 312 8.40 -9.30 30.26
N VAL A 313 7.09 -9.40 30.48
CA VAL A 313 6.04 -8.83 29.63
C VAL A 313 5.53 -7.50 30.22
N TYR A 314 5.49 -6.46 29.41
CA TYR A 314 5.03 -5.12 29.76
C TYR A 314 3.83 -4.73 28.90
N TYR A 315 2.88 -4.04 29.51
CA TYR A 315 1.64 -3.61 28.88
C TYR A 315 1.62 -2.11 28.66
N THR A 316 1.26 -1.69 27.45
CA THR A 316 1.11 -0.27 27.10
C THR A 316 -0.03 0.38 27.89
N HIS A 317 -0.01 1.70 28.00
CA HIS A 317 -1.18 2.42 28.49
C HIS A 317 -2.37 2.22 27.55
N ALA A 318 -3.56 2.29 28.09
CA ALA A 318 -4.77 2.22 27.29
C ALA A 318 -4.77 3.34 26.22
N TYR A 319 -5.07 2.96 24.96
CA TYR A 319 -5.09 3.87 23.81
C TYR A 319 -3.76 4.56 23.44
N ALA A 320 -2.65 4.14 24.02
CA ALA A 320 -1.31 4.66 23.74
C ALA A 320 -0.59 3.88 22.62
N SER A 321 -1.20 3.81 21.42
CA SER A 321 -0.63 3.07 20.28
C SER A 321 0.78 3.55 19.91
N TYR A 322 1.12 4.82 20.16
CA TYR A 322 2.45 5.39 19.93
C TYR A 322 3.56 4.70 20.73
N GLU A 323 3.23 4.01 21.82
CA GLU A 323 4.17 3.26 22.64
C GLU A 323 4.65 1.96 21.97
N LYS A 324 3.94 1.51 20.92
CA LYS A 324 4.27 0.35 20.08
C LYS A 324 4.58 0.75 18.62
N GLY A 325 5.39 1.76 18.42
CA GLY A 325 5.65 2.31 17.09
C GLY A 325 6.35 1.36 16.11
N ALA A 326 7.15 0.40 16.59
CA ALA A 326 7.83 -0.55 15.72
C ALA A 326 6.84 -1.55 15.13
N ILE A 327 5.98 -2.14 15.97
CA ILE A 327 4.98 -3.11 15.51
C ILE A 327 3.87 -2.44 14.68
N GLU A 328 3.46 -1.20 15.00
CA GLU A 328 2.51 -0.45 14.16
C GLU A 328 3.04 -0.28 12.73
N ASN A 329 4.32 0.06 12.59
CA ASN A 329 4.97 0.16 11.30
C ASN A 329 5.00 -1.19 10.56
N ALA A 330 5.33 -2.27 11.26
CA ALA A 330 5.33 -3.62 10.68
C ALA A 330 3.92 -4.04 10.26
N ASN A 331 2.91 -3.84 11.10
CA ASN A 331 1.51 -4.16 10.80
C ASN A 331 0.97 -3.32 9.63
N ARG A 332 1.43 -2.06 9.46
CA ARG A 332 1.12 -1.25 8.29
C ARG A 332 1.71 -1.84 7.01
N LEU A 333 2.90 -2.43 7.04
CA LEU A 333 3.47 -3.15 5.91
C LEU A 333 2.68 -4.42 5.60
N VAL A 334 2.31 -5.21 6.61
CA VAL A 334 1.42 -6.38 6.45
C VAL A 334 0.09 -5.96 5.80
N ARG A 335 -0.52 -4.85 6.25
CA ARG A 335 -1.78 -4.33 5.72
C ARG A 335 -1.69 -3.76 4.30
N ARG A 336 -0.52 -3.56 3.76
CA ARG A 336 -0.30 -3.23 2.35
C ARG A 336 -0.64 -4.41 1.43
N TRP A 337 -0.33 -5.63 1.88
CA TRP A 337 -0.61 -6.87 1.16
C TRP A 337 -1.99 -7.41 1.52
N TYR A 338 -2.27 -7.50 2.81
CA TYR A 338 -3.54 -7.96 3.35
C TYR A 338 -4.35 -6.77 3.89
N LYS A 339 -5.16 -6.17 3.03
CA LYS A 339 -6.00 -5.01 3.39
C LYS A 339 -6.93 -5.34 4.55
N LYS A 340 -7.41 -4.29 5.26
CA LYS A 340 -8.45 -4.47 6.27
C LYS A 340 -9.68 -5.13 5.64
N GLY A 341 -10.18 -6.19 6.26
CA GLY A 341 -11.26 -7.01 5.71
C GLY A 341 -10.78 -8.31 5.03
N THR A 342 -9.47 -8.60 5.01
CA THR A 342 -8.95 -9.91 4.57
C THR A 342 -9.35 -10.99 5.56
N ASP A 343 -9.84 -12.11 5.07
CA ASP A 343 -10.07 -13.32 5.86
C ASP A 343 -8.79 -14.16 5.91
N PHE A 344 -8.07 -14.09 7.04
CA PHE A 344 -6.82 -14.82 7.20
C PHE A 344 -7.00 -16.34 7.26
N ASN A 345 -8.19 -16.85 7.54
CA ASN A 345 -8.44 -18.30 7.50
C ASN A 345 -8.24 -18.86 6.08
N LYS A 346 -8.55 -18.04 5.05
CA LYS A 346 -8.38 -18.40 3.63
C LYS A 346 -6.96 -18.19 3.10
N VAL A 347 -6.10 -17.50 3.86
CA VAL A 347 -4.72 -17.24 3.44
C VAL A 347 -3.84 -18.43 3.85
N PRO A 348 -3.15 -19.11 2.91
CA PRO A 348 -2.22 -20.18 3.23
C PRO A 348 -1.07 -19.67 4.12
N ARG A 349 -0.65 -20.50 5.08
CA ARG A 349 0.47 -20.16 5.97
C ARG A 349 1.75 -19.87 5.20
N LYS A 350 2.01 -20.56 4.09
CA LYS A 350 3.17 -20.33 3.21
C LYS A 350 3.23 -18.89 2.68
N ASP A 351 2.08 -18.31 2.34
CA ASP A 351 2.01 -16.95 1.79
C ASP A 351 2.29 -15.90 2.88
N ILE A 352 1.89 -16.20 4.13
CA ILE A 352 2.19 -15.37 5.30
C ILE A 352 3.70 -15.40 5.58
N LEU A 353 4.35 -16.56 5.50
CA LEU A 353 5.79 -16.70 5.67
C LEU A 353 6.58 -16.05 4.51
N ALA A 354 6.06 -16.12 3.29
CA ALA A 354 6.63 -15.40 2.16
C ALA A 354 6.57 -13.88 2.37
N LEU A 355 5.45 -13.36 2.90
CA LEU A 355 5.32 -11.96 3.27
C LEU A 355 6.29 -11.56 4.39
N GLU A 356 6.48 -12.40 5.41
CA GLU A 356 7.50 -12.20 6.46
C GLU A 356 8.89 -12.00 5.84
N GLY A 357 9.28 -12.92 4.94
CA GLY A 357 10.54 -12.85 4.21
C GLY A 357 10.67 -11.58 3.37
N PHE A 358 9.60 -11.21 2.66
CA PHE A 358 9.56 -9.98 1.88
C PHE A 358 9.72 -8.72 2.74
N ILE A 359 8.98 -8.60 3.85
CA ILE A 359 9.07 -7.43 4.74
C ILE A 359 10.48 -7.32 5.37
N ASN A 360 11.11 -8.44 5.68
CA ASN A 360 12.47 -8.47 6.23
C ASN A 360 13.55 -8.23 5.16
N SER A 361 13.21 -8.29 3.87
CA SER A 361 14.09 -7.91 2.75
C SER A 361 13.98 -6.44 2.35
N ILE A 362 13.14 -5.63 3.01
CA ILE A 362 13.00 -4.20 2.72
C ILE A 362 14.16 -3.41 3.32
N HIS A 363 14.83 -2.59 2.51
CA HIS A 363 15.87 -1.66 2.96
C HIS A 363 15.29 -0.53 3.80
N ARG A 364 15.93 -0.23 4.93
CA ARG A 364 15.42 0.73 5.90
C ARG A 364 16.45 1.84 6.20
N LYS A 365 16.01 3.09 6.14
CA LYS A 365 16.85 4.22 6.56
C LYS A 365 17.32 4.10 8.00
N SER A 366 16.47 3.59 8.91
CA SER A 366 16.80 3.38 10.31
C SER A 366 17.86 2.31 10.56
N LEU A 367 18.20 1.53 9.54
CA LEU A 367 19.25 0.52 9.56
C LEU A 367 20.40 0.88 8.59
N ASN A 368 20.60 2.19 8.35
CA ASN A 368 21.63 2.70 7.45
C ASN A 368 21.57 2.09 6.02
N GLY A 369 20.36 1.87 5.53
CA GLY A 369 20.15 1.28 4.22
C GLY A 369 20.14 -0.25 4.19
N MET A 370 20.45 -0.93 5.29
CA MET A 370 20.42 -2.38 5.35
C MET A 370 18.99 -2.92 5.45
N THR A 371 18.80 -4.16 5.02
CA THR A 371 17.58 -4.92 5.30
C THR A 371 17.61 -5.47 6.73
N SER A 372 16.43 -5.73 7.33
CA SER A 372 16.38 -6.33 8.68
C SER A 372 17.09 -7.69 8.72
N LYS A 373 16.99 -8.47 7.64
CA LYS A 373 17.65 -9.78 7.50
C LYS A 373 19.19 -9.65 7.50
N ALA A 374 19.73 -8.71 6.70
CA ALA A 374 21.16 -8.46 6.62
C ALA A 374 21.70 -7.88 7.93
N TYR A 375 20.93 -6.98 8.56
CA TYR A 375 21.32 -6.38 9.83
C TYR A 375 21.38 -7.41 10.97
N CYS A 376 20.42 -8.33 11.05
CA CYS A 376 20.48 -9.43 12.02
C CYS A 376 21.73 -10.31 11.83
N LYS A 377 22.09 -10.64 10.58
CA LYS A 377 23.30 -11.41 10.29
C LYS A 377 24.57 -10.67 10.72
N LYS A 378 24.63 -9.36 10.46
CA LYS A 378 25.78 -8.53 10.85
C LYS A 378 26.01 -8.46 12.36
N ILE A 379 24.94 -8.51 13.17
CA ILE A 379 25.04 -8.44 14.64
C ILE A 379 25.40 -9.82 15.23
N ALA A 380 25.03 -10.90 14.55
CA ALA A 380 25.29 -12.27 15.00
C ALA A 380 26.75 -12.71 14.76
N ASN A 381 27.47 -12.02 13.87
CA ASN A 381 28.91 -12.18 13.60
C ASN A 381 29.71 -11.14 14.38
#